data_bbcde96c185fa1cb5272ce09e2b3b034
#
_entry.id   bbcde96c185fa1cb5272ce09e2b3b034
#
_cell.length_a   1.000
_cell.length_b   1.000
_cell.length_c   1.000
_cell.angle_alpha   90.00
_cell.angle_beta   90.00
_cell.angle_gamma   90.00
#
_symmetry.space_group_name_H-M   'P 1'
#
loop_
_entity.id
_entity.type
_entity.pdbx_description
1 polymer ?
#
loop_
_entity_poly.entity_id
_entity_poly.type
_entity_poly.pdbx_seq_one_letter_code
_entity_poly.pdbx_strand_id
1 'polypeptide(L)'
;MKQVYYFIFLVLLAFSSVNVKADTPVKINIDDVNRVTVKVNYVPVADLVNGTNTVNVPQYASLSIEAKEGYYLKDVTKQDKDGAVIAQNISNLTSCNIYLSDADKNILIKVKSGVLADVRTGSCSVKVDNASKVRVSRYESHTSVALQNGKNTVKWIPNTEKTLVITNANYGDAPIYKVTLDGNDVASSGGQYFVTLTDGCVVDIKADYPDVSYPVKFNFTDEKAKGVISKVMADGVEVKNYNDADFKLKAGTKLSLTFDQNNYALDAFKVNGTAVTIYGNYECYVKDNLVFDVQAHKYATVKAVLTVDNAANITAYEGQSYNNKVITLQNGSNNIELGEKNNLIQIKPNSGCKIESIKANGTPVTANYEGAYEIRLTDGMTIEVTTSAIVRDQKATVFIDDISLANYGFNFYRSDHSTVKMQTGENTVMFSADDHHFMLGAYGNDLSKMVVKLNGMKLNPPYPGGTSFEFDLNNGDRLEVLLKGETDGIDAIESVKQGKAVVYRLDGKRIEGTQLPNGVYIINGKKVIVNKR
;
A
#
# COMPACT_ATOMS: atom_id res chain seq x y z
N MET A 1 -12.93 -45.52 -16.84
CA MET A 1 -14.01 -44.91 -16.03
C MET A 1 -14.01 -45.36 -14.56
N LYS A 2 -13.69 -46.58 -14.18
CA LYS A 2 -13.66 -47.01 -12.75
C LYS A 2 -12.55 -46.32 -11.90
N GLN A 3 -11.42 -45.94 -12.47
CA GLN A 3 -10.33 -45.28 -11.71
C GLN A 3 -10.60 -43.81 -11.38
N VAL A 4 -11.44 -43.13 -12.15
CA VAL A 4 -11.80 -41.72 -11.90
C VAL A 4 -12.73 -41.59 -10.71
N TYR A 5 -13.64 -42.57 -10.51
CA TYR A 5 -14.56 -42.58 -9.36
C TYR A 5 -13.82 -42.82 -8.02
N TYR A 6 -12.75 -43.61 -8.01
CA TYR A 6 -11.94 -43.83 -6.82
C TYR A 6 -11.14 -42.57 -6.41
N PHE A 7 -10.70 -41.79 -7.38
CA PHE A 7 -9.96 -40.56 -7.10
C PHE A 7 -10.89 -39.47 -6.55
N ILE A 8 -12.10 -39.33 -7.09
CA ILE A 8 -13.12 -38.38 -6.61
C ILE A 8 -13.61 -38.77 -5.21
N PHE A 9 -13.75 -40.08 -4.92
CA PHE A 9 -14.16 -40.54 -3.60
C PHE A 9 -13.07 -40.36 -2.54
N LEU A 10 -11.79 -40.51 -2.90
CA LEU A 10 -10.65 -40.26 -2.02
C LEU A 10 -10.45 -38.75 -1.77
N VAL A 11 -10.68 -37.88 -2.76
CA VAL A 11 -10.65 -36.44 -2.59
C VAL A 11 -11.78 -35.94 -1.72
N LEU A 12 -13.00 -36.51 -1.84
CA LEU A 12 -14.13 -36.22 -0.96
C LEU A 12 -13.90 -36.69 0.49
N LEU A 13 -13.19 -37.82 0.69
CA LEU A 13 -12.82 -38.30 2.03
C LEU A 13 -11.65 -37.49 2.65
N ALA A 14 -10.77 -36.91 1.84
CA ALA A 14 -9.70 -36.04 2.34
C ALA A 14 -10.21 -34.66 2.81
N PHE A 15 -11.38 -34.21 2.31
CA PHE A 15 -12.03 -32.99 2.80
C PHE A 15 -12.96 -33.24 4.01
N SER A 16 -13.19 -34.50 4.43
CA SER A 16 -14.04 -34.81 5.58
C SER A 16 -13.32 -34.80 6.93
N SER A 17 -12.04 -34.44 6.99
CA SER A 17 -11.30 -34.24 8.24
C SER A 17 -11.08 -32.78 8.62
N VAL A 18 -11.86 -31.85 8.05
CA VAL A 18 -12.01 -30.54 8.69
C VAL A 18 -12.72 -30.81 10.00
N ASN A 19 -12.05 -30.64 11.14
CA ASN A 19 -12.67 -30.61 12.45
C ASN A 19 -13.74 -29.50 12.44
N VAL A 20 -15.00 -29.86 12.04
CA VAL A 20 -16.13 -28.97 12.23
C VAL A 20 -16.34 -28.94 13.73
N LYS A 21 -15.78 -27.92 14.38
CA LYS A 21 -16.08 -27.66 15.78
C LYS A 21 -17.60 -27.47 15.89
N ALA A 22 -18.21 -28.12 16.86
CA ALA A 22 -19.64 -28.04 17.09
C ALA A 22 -20.06 -26.58 17.32
N ASP A 23 -21.23 -26.23 16.76
CA ASP A 23 -21.85 -24.92 16.99
C ASP A 23 -22.00 -24.66 18.49
N THR A 24 -21.77 -23.41 18.89
CA THR A 24 -21.94 -23.01 20.28
C THR A 24 -23.38 -22.54 20.52
N PRO A 25 -24.15 -23.16 21.43
CA PRO A 25 -25.47 -22.69 21.80
C PRO A 25 -25.35 -21.36 22.58
N VAL A 26 -25.96 -20.31 22.05
CA VAL A 26 -26.04 -18.98 22.65
C VAL A 26 -27.47 -18.71 23.08
N LYS A 27 -27.67 -18.25 24.32
CA LYS A 27 -28.99 -17.85 24.81
C LYS A 27 -29.23 -16.39 24.46
N ILE A 28 -30.38 -16.10 23.84
CA ILE A 28 -30.81 -14.73 23.49
C ILE A 28 -32.18 -14.50 24.09
N ASN A 29 -32.28 -13.57 25.01
CA ASN A 29 -33.56 -13.16 25.60
C ASN A 29 -34.06 -11.90 24.89
N ILE A 30 -35.20 -12.02 24.21
CA ILE A 30 -35.83 -11.00 23.40
C ILE A 30 -37.14 -10.57 24.05
N ASP A 31 -37.28 -9.25 24.29
CA ASP A 31 -38.51 -8.69 24.88
C ASP A 31 -39.71 -8.77 23.94
N ASP A 32 -39.50 -8.45 22.66
CA ASP A 32 -40.55 -8.51 21.62
C ASP A 32 -39.96 -8.93 20.26
N VAL A 33 -40.18 -10.15 19.87
CA VAL A 33 -39.68 -10.73 18.61
C VAL A 33 -40.27 -10.09 17.36
N ASN A 34 -41.43 -9.43 17.47
CA ASN A 34 -42.02 -8.69 16.35
C ASN A 34 -41.24 -7.39 16.01
N ARG A 35 -40.40 -6.92 16.93
CA ARG A 35 -39.64 -5.66 16.80
C ARG A 35 -38.21 -5.84 16.35
N VAL A 36 -37.68 -7.07 16.41
CA VAL A 36 -36.27 -7.34 16.10
C VAL A 36 -36.12 -8.51 15.13
N THR A 37 -34.98 -8.54 14.44
CA THR A 37 -34.50 -9.66 13.65
C THR A 37 -33.14 -10.05 14.16
N VAL A 38 -32.91 -11.34 14.42
CA VAL A 38 -31.60 -11.88 14.78
C VAL A 38 -31.04 -12.60 13.57
N LYS A 39 -29.78 -12.36 13.23
CA LYS A 39 -29.09 -13.00 12.11
C LYS A 39 -27.78 -13.64 12.59
N VAL A 40 -27.45 -14.80 12.06
CA VAL A 40 -26.15 -15.46 12.21
C VAL A 40 -25.48 -15.47 10.84
N ASN A 41 -24.30 -14.88 10.71
CA ASN A 41 -23.61 -14.71 9.42
C ASN A 41 -24.54 -14.15 8.33
N TYR A 42 -25.29 -13.09 8.67
CA TYR A 42 -26.27 -12.42 7.80
C TYR A 42 -27.53 -13.22 7.46
N VAL A 43 -27.68 -14.49 7.92
CA VAL A 43 -28.87 -15.31 7.72
C VAL A 43 -29.84 -15.12 8.88
N PRO A 44 -31.10 -14.72 8.63
CA PRO A 44 -32.11 -14.61 9.69
C PRO A 44 -32.35 -15.94 10.41
N VAL A 45 -32.43 -15.86 11.74
CA VAL A 45 -32.82 -17.01 12.58
C VAL A 45 -34.34 -17.08 12.59
N ALA A 46 -34.85 -18.26 12.22
CA ALA A 46 -36.30 -18.55 12.23
C ALA A 46 -36.80 -18.93 13.64
N ASP A 47 -38.12 -18.93 13.82
CA ASP A 47 -38.86 -19.50 14.97
C ASP A 47 -38.45 -18.92 16.36
N LEU A 48 -38.00 -17.67 16.39
CA LEU A 48 -37.74 -16.98 17.65
C LEU A 48 -39.06 -16.59 18.32
N VAL A 49 -39.03 -16.65 19.65
CA VAL A 49 -40.19 -16.26 20.48
C VAL A 49 -39.77 -15.22 21.52
N ASN A 50 -40.77 -14.52 22.10
CA ASN A 50 -40.52 -13.63 23.23
C ASN A 50 -39.94 -14.41 24.41
N GLY A 51 -38.93 -13.85 25.07
CA GLY A 51 -38.21 -14.54 26.13
C GLY A 51 -36.90 -15.16 25.63
N THR A 52 -36.48 -16.23 26.30
CA THR A 52 -35.15 -16.83 26.04
C THR A 52 -35.20 -17.84 24.92
N ASN A 53 -34.44 -17.63 23.88
CA ASN A 53 -34.22 -18.51 22.73
C ASN A 53 -32.80 -19.10 22.83
N THR A 54 -32.62 -20.32 22.29
CA THR A 54 -31.28 -20.89 22.10
C THR A 54 -30.95 -20.88 20.61
N VAL A 55 -29.90 -20.23 20.22
CA VAL A 55 -29.42 -20.11 18.84
C VAL A 55 -28.08 -20.79 18.71
N ASN A 56 -27.94 -21.73 17.80
CA ASN A 56 -26.65 -22.37 17.50
C ASN A 56 -25.83 -21.45 16.59
N VAL A 57 -24.66 -21.08 17.05
CA VAL A 57 -23.79 -20.14 16.36
C VAL A 57 -22.46 -20.82 16.05
N PRO A 58 -22.06 -20.90 14.75
CA PRO A 58 -20.76 -21.41 14.37
C PRO A 58 -19.62 -20.64 15.01
N GLN A 59 -18.48 -21.30 15.21
CA GLN A 59 -17.29 -20.65 15.75
C GLN A 59 -16.87 -19.47 14.85
N TYR A 60 -16.53 -18.32 15.46
CA TYR A 60 -16.19 -17.06 14.79
C TYR A 60 -17.31 -16.45 13.95
N ALA A 61 -18.54 -16.90 14.09
CA ALA A 61 -19.67 -16.28 13.43
C ALA A 61 -19.99 -14.91 14.03
N SER A 62 -20.52 -14.02 13.20
CA SER A 62 -21.12 -12.77 13.65
C SER A 62 -22.60 -12.99 13.98
N LEU A 63 -23.00 -12.51 15.14
CA LEU A 63 -24.40 -12.40 15.51
C LEU A 63 -24.84 -10.95 15.35
N SER A 64 -25.82 -10.70 14.47
CA SER A 64 -26.40 -9.39 14.28
C SER A 64 -27.83 -9.35 14.82
N ILE A 65 -28.14 -8.30 15.57
CA ILE A 65 -29.48 -8.00 16.06
C ILE A 65 -29.90 -6.69 15.42
N GLU A 66 -30.99 -6.71 14.68
CA GLU A 66 -31.50 -5.55 13.94
C GLU A 66 -32.93 -5.22 14.39
N ALA A 67 -33.20 -3.96 14.63
CA ALA A 67 -34.55 -3.48 14.84
C ALA A 67 -35.31 -3.48 13.50
N LYS A 68 -36.56 -3.96 13.50
CA LYS A 68 -37.45 -3.84 12.34
C LYS A 68 -37.92 -2.40 12.16
N GLU A 69 -38.46 -2.10 11.00
CA GLU A 69 -38.97 -0.77 10.68
C GLU A 69 -39.95 -0.26 11.74
N GLY A 70 -39.79 1.00 12.16
CA GLY A 70 -40.61 1.64 13.21
C GLY A 70 -40.16 1.36 14.65
N TYR A 71 -39.13 0.54 14.85
CA TYR A 71 -38.61 0.17 16.17
C TYR A 71 -37.14 0.54 16.33
N TYR A 72 -36.63 0.47 17.56
CA TYR A 72 -35.24 0.70 17.90
C TYR A 72 -34.76 -0.28 18.97
N LEU A 73 -33.44 -0.51 19.01
CA LEU A 73 -32.80 -1.25 20.08
C LEU A 73 -32.57 -0.30 21.26
N LYS A 74 -33.31 -0.55 22.36
CA LYS A 74 -33.18 0.25 23.59
C LYS A 74 -31.95 -0.15 24.37
N ASP A 75 -31.66 -1.45 24.42
CA ASP A 75 -30.52 -2.02 25.14
C ASP A 75 -30.18 -3.41 24.57
N VAL A 76 -28.90 -3.69 24.38
CA VAL A 76 -28.38 -5.01 24.04
C VAL A 76 -27.16 -5.28 24.93
N THR A 77 -27.33 -6.21 25.87
CA THR A 77 -26.29 -6.57 26.82
C THR A 77 -25.86 -8.02 26.67
N LYS A 78 -24.55 -8.25 26.71
CA LYS A 78 -23.93 -9.57 26.77
C LYS A 78 -23.58 -9.85 28.23
N GLN A 79 -24.12 -10.91 28.80
CA GLN A 79 -23.90 -11.33 30.18
C GLN A 79 -23.21 -12.69 30.22
N ASP A 80 -22.36 -12.88 31.21
CA ASP A 80 -21.75 -14.18 31.49
C ASP A 80 -22.74 -15.15 32.16
N LYS A 81 -22.26 -16.35 32.50
CA LYS A 81 -23.05 -17.40 33.18
C LYS A 81 -23.59 -16.97 34.56
N ASP A 82 -22.92 -16.02 35.21
CA ASP A 82 -23.25 -15.54 36.56
C ASP A 82 -24.11 -14.25 36.51
N GLY A 83 -24.45 -13.79 35.28
CA GLY A 83 -25.31 -12.63 35.03
C GLY A 83 -24.58 -11.28 35.03
N ALA A 84 -23.24 -11.29 35.20
CA ALA A 84 -22.46 -10.06 35.09
C ALA A 84 -22.42 -9.55 33.66
N VAL A 85 -22.58 -8.23 33.46
CA VAL A 85 -22.51 -7.61 32.12
C VAL A 85 -21.05 -7.54 31.69
N ILE A 86 -20.70 -8.30 30.63
CA ILE A 86 -19.35 -8.35 30.06
C ILE A 86 -19.18 -7.46 28.83
N ALA A 87 -20.28 -7.08 28.18
CA ALA A 87 -20.29 -6.09 27.12
C ALA A 87 -21.68 -5.47 26.94
N GLN A 88 -21.69 -4.18 26.61
CA GLN A 88 -22.88 -3.46 26.17
C GLN A 88 -22.56 -2.89 24.78
N ASN A 89 -23.18 -3.49 23.76
CA ASN A 89 -22.85 -3.23 22.37
C ASN A 89 -24.07 -2.74 21.60
N ILE A 90 -24.38 -1.45 21.72
CA ILE A 90 -25.29 -0.82 20.79
C ILE A 90 -24.44 0.07 19.90
N SER A 91 -24.19 -0.37 18.65
CA SER A 91 -23.43 0.41 17.67
C SER A 91 -24.25 1.55 17.10
N ASN A 92 -25.56 1.37 17.01
CA ASN A 92 -26.55 2.37 16.64
C ASN A 92 -27.94 1.92 17.13
N LEU A 93 -28.95 2.82 17.04
CA LEU A 93 -30.31 2.52 17.50
C LEU A 93 -31.00 1.38 16.72
N THR A 94 -30.51 1.00 15.57
CA THR A 94 -31.18 0.04 14.68
C THR A 94 -30.46 -1.27 14.52
N SER A 95 -29.18 -1.36 14.90
CA SER A 95 -28.42 -2.61 14.78
C SER A 95 -27.33 -2.74 15.85
N CYS A 96 -27.02 -4.00 16.16
CA CYS A 96 -25.94 -4.37 17.05
C CYS A 96 -25.25 -5.63 16.50
N ASN A 97 -23.93 -5.59 16.32
CA ASN A 97 -23.14 -6.74 15.92
C ASN A 97 -22.34 -7.26 17.11
N ILE A 98 -22.45 -8.54 17.39
CA ILE A 98 -21.77 -9.22 18.48
C ILE A 98 -20.88 -10.30 17.88
N TYR A 99 -19.59 -10.17 18.10
CA TYR A 99 -18.62 -11.22 17.74
C TYR A 99 -18.50 -12.18 18.91
N LEU A 100 -18.60 -13.48 18.62
CA LEU A 100 -18.52 -14.54 19.63
C LEU A 100 -17.18 -15.27 19.48
N SER A 101 -16.55 -15.53 20.62
CA SER A 101 -15.29 -16.27 20.74
C SER A 101 -15.49 -17.60 21.49
N ASP A 102 -14.48 -18.46 21.51
CA ASP A 102 -14.51 -19.71 22.30
C ASP A 102 -14.74 -19.50 23.80
N ALA A 103 -14.44 -18.31 24.32
CA ALA A 103 -14.69 -17.95 25.73
C ALA A 103 -16.16 -17.64 26.02
N ASP A 104 -16.99 -17.48 24.98
CA ASP A 104 -18.38 -17.03 25.10
C ASP A 104 -19.39 -18.18 25.31
N LYS A 105 -18.94 -19.32 25.84
CA LYS A 105 -19.82 -20.44 26.18
C LYS A 105 -20.71 -20.05 27.37
N ASN A 106 -22.03 -20.36 27.24
CA ASN A 106 -23.04 -20.09 28.27
C ASN A 106 -23.33 -18.61 28.55
N ILE A 107 -23.13 -17.75 27.55
CA ILE A 107 -23.54 -16.34 27.65
C ILE A 107 -25.05 -16.18 27.46
N LEU A 108 -25.58 -15.10 28.00
CA LEU A 108 -26.93 -14.62 27.78
C LEU A 108 -26.87 -13.24 27.13
N ILE A 109 -27.45 -13.10 25.95
CA ILE A 109 -27.66 -11.82 25.28
C ILE A 109 -29.08 -11.35 25.59
N LYS A 110 -29.22 -10.21 26.22
CA LYS A 110 -30.52 -9.58 26.48
C LYS A 110 -30.76 -8.47 25.49
N VAL A 111 -31.90 -8.51 24.82
CA VAL A 111 -32.34 -7.54 23.83
C VAL A 111 -33.59 -6.86 24.35
N LYS A 112 -33.54 -5.53 24.44
CA LYS A 112 -34.70 -4.69 24.72
C LYS A 112 -34.95 -3.78 23.55
N SER A 113 -36.19 -3.70 23.11
CA SER A 113 -36.64 -2.90 21.98
C SER A 113 -37.65 -1.83 22.40
N GLY A 114 -37.90 -0.87 21.54
CA GLY A 114 -38.87 0.18 21.77
C GLY A 114 -39.47 0.69 20.46
N VAL A 115 -40.51 1.48 20.54
CA VAL A 115 -41.19 2.13 19.40
C VAL A 115 -40.51 3.47 19.13
N LEU A 116 -40.02 3.68 17.91
CA LEU A 116 -39.32 4.92 17.54
C LEU A 116 -40.19 6.16 17.68
N ALA A 117 -41.50 6.04 17.39
CA ALA A 117 -42.43 7.15 17.51
C ALA A 117 -42.52 7.71 18.95
N ASP A 118 -42.33 6.85 19.97
CA ASP A 118 -42.46 7.27 21.38
C ASP A 118 -41.25 8.11 21.84
N VAL A 119 -40.11 7.98 21.20
CA VAL A 119 -38.85 8.66 21.57
C VAL A 119 -38.46 9.79 20.60
N ARG A 120 -39.05 9.81 19.39
CA ARG A 120 -38.83 10.88 18.40
C ARG A 120 -39.75 12.08 18.71
N THR A 121 -39.42 12.81 19.75
CA THR A 121 -40.18 13.96 20.22
C THR A 121 -39.77 15.29 19.59
N GLY A 122 -38.51 15.40 19.11
CA GLY A 122 -38.07 16.57 18.35
C GLY A 122 -38.71 16.61 16.96
N SER A 123 -38.93 17.81 16.41
CA SER A 123 -39.59 17.99 15.13
C SER A 123 -39.00 19.17 14.37
N CYS A 124 -38.78 18.99 13.06
CA CYS A 124 -38.36 20.07 12.15
C CYS A 124 -39.14 20.02 10.85
N SER A 125 -39.17 21.15 10.14
CA SER A 125 -39.74 21.25 8.80
C SER A 125 -38.64 21.05 7.76
N VAL A 126 -38.79 20.05 6.88
CA VAL A 126 -37.89 19.83 5.74
C VAL A 126 -38.68 20.12 4.46
N LYS A 127 -38.29 21.15 3.73
CA LYS A 127 -38.87 21.49 2.44
C LYS A 127 -37.92 21.01 1.34
N VAL A 128 -38.45 20.34 0.33
CA VAL A 128 -37.67 19.87 -0.81
C VAL A 128 -38.42 20.10 -2.12
N ASP A 129 -37.74 20.65 -3.12
CA ASP A 129 -38.36 20.90 -4.44
C ASP A 129 -38.46 19.61 -5.27
N ASN A 130 -37.46 18.75 -5.23
CA ASN A 130 -37.44 17.50 -5.98
C ASN A 130 -36.88 16.35 -5.13
N ALA A 131 -37.78 15.64 -4.43
CA ALA A 131 -37.40 14.56 -3.52
C ALA A 131 -36.78 13.34 -4.23
N SER A 132 -37.04 13.12 -5.53
CA SER A 132 -36.46 12.00 -6.28
C SER A 132 -34.94 12.13 -6.49
N LYS A 133 -34.42 13.36 -6.42
CA LYS A 133 -32.99 13.66 -6.56
C LYS A 133 -32.22 13.64 -5.24
N VAL A 134 -32.91 13.44 -4.11
CA VAL A 134 -32.32 13.58 -2.78
C VAL A 134 -32.46 12.30 -1.98
N ARG A 135 -31.42 11.93 -1.29
CA ARG A 135 -31.45 10.92 -0.23
C ARG A 135 -31.16 11.62 1.10
N VAL A 136 -32.01 11.39 2.07
CA VAL A 136 -31.85 11.91 3.42
C VAL A 136 -31.80 10.76 4.42
N SER A 137 -30.85 10.81 5.33
CA SER A 137 -30.72 9.85 6.43
C SER A 137 -30.35 10.58 7.72
N ARG A 138 -30.57 9.94 8.85
CA ARG A 138 -30.06 10.39 10.15
C ARG A 138 -28.65 9.86 10.31
N TYR A 139 -27.72 10.72 10.66
CA TYR A 139 -26.29 10.36 10.78
C TYR A 139 -26.07 9.28 11.84
N GLU A 140 -26.61 9.51 13.02
CA GLU A 140 -26.33 8.70 14.20
C GLU A 140 -27.00 7.31 14.16
N SER A 141 -28.21 7.21 13.58
CA SER A 141 -28.95 5.93 13.49
C SER A 141 -28.89 5.27 12.12
N HIS A 142 -28.30 5.96 11.14
CA HIS A 142 -28.25 5.52 9.73
C HIS A 142 -29.64 5.24 9.11
N THR A 143 -30.73 5.66 9.76
CA THR A 143 -32.09 5.45 9.26
C THR A 143 -32.44 6.44 8.16
N SER A 144 -33.02 5.93 7.07
CA SER A 144 -33.52 6.76 5.98
C SER A 144 -34.71 7.64 6.42
N VAL A 145 -34.80 8.81 5.81
CA VAL A 145 -35.94 9.73 5.95
C VAL A 145 -36.61 9.83 4.59
N ALA A 146 -37.81 9.26 4.47
CA ALA A 146 -38.61 9.43 3.25
C ALA A 146 -39.17 10.83 3.16
N LEU A 147 -38.91 11.49 2.03
CA LEU A 147 -39.42 12.84 1.75
C LEU A 147 -40.30 12.82 0.51
N GLN A 148 -41.26 13.73 0.48
CA GLN A 148 -42.07 14.06 -0.69
C GLN A 148 -41.76 15.50 -1.12
N ASN A 149 -42.06 15.85 -2.37
CA ASN A 149 -41.93 17.22 -2.84
C ASN A 149 -42.79 18.17 -1.97
N GLY A 150 -42.23 19.32 -1.64
CA GLY A 150 -42.87 20.30 -0.76
C GLY A 150 -42.43 20.14 0.69
N LYS A 151 -43.34 20.45 1.61
CA LYS A 151 -43.07 20.50 3.05
C LYS A 151 -43.30 19.14 3.71
N ASN A 152 -42.28 18.65 4.41
CA ASN A 152 -42.30 17.45 5.21
C ASN A 152 -42.07 17.79 6.68
N THR A 153 -42.63 17.00 7.59
CA THR A 153 -42.31 17.06 9.02
C THR A 153 -41.41 15.88 9.35
N VAL A 154 -40.20 16.16 9.77
CA VAL A 154 -39.22 15.14 10.17
C VAL A 154 -39.11 15.13 11.69
N LYS A 155 -39.38 13.97 12.28
CA LYS A 155 -39.24 13.77 13.73
C LYS A 155 -37.89 13.11 14.01
N TRP A 156 -37.32 13.42 15.19
CA TRP A 156 -36.01 12.94 15.61
C TRP A 156 -35.91 12.77 17.13
N ILE A 157 -34.94 11.97 17.59
CA ILE A 157 -34.69 11.75 19.02
C ILE A 157 -33.76 12.86 19.53
N PRO A 158 -34.20 13.72 20.45
CA PRO A 158 -33.35 14.75 21.05
C PRO A 158 -32.08 14.15 21.63
N ASN A 159 -30.94 14.81 21.40
CA ASN A 159 -29.59 14.42 21.84
C ASN A 159 -29.00 13.13 21.23
N THR A 160 -29.75 12.35 20.45
CA THR A 160 -29.31 11.08 19.88
C THR A 160 -29.35 11.06 18.35
N GLU A 161 -30.43 11.52 17.71
CA GLU A 161 -30.57 11.58 16.25
C GLU A 161 -30.67 13.06 15.80
N LYS A 162 -29.64 13.84 16.04
CA LYS A 162 -29.72 15.30 15.81
C LYS A 162 -29.11 15.78 14.49
N THR A 163 -28.55 14.88 13.67
CA THR A 163 -27.92 15.29 12.42
C THR A 163 -28.57 14.60 11.23
N LEU A 164 -29.04 15.38 10.26
CA LEU A 164 -29.42 14.86 8.94
C LEU A 164 -28.23 14.89 8.00
N VAL A 165 -28.06 13.81 7.25
CA VAL A 165 -27.15 13.72 6.10
C VAL A 165 -28.00 13.78 4.85
N ILE A 166 -27.73 14.76 4.01
CA ILE A 166 -28.43 15.00 2.75
C ILE A 166 -27.45 14.78 1.61
N THR A 167 -27.78 13.89 0.68
CA THR A 167 -26.94 13.54 -0.46
C THR A 167 -27.77 13.43 -1.73
N ASN A 168 -27.11 13.38 -2.88
CA ASN A 168 -27.78 12.99 -4.12
C ASN A 168 -28.37 11.59 -4.01
N ALA A 169 -29.52 11.36 -4.68
CA ALA A 169 -30.16 10.05 -4.71
C ALA A 169 -29.30 9.02 -5.45
N ASN A 170 -28.66 9.43 -6.57
CA ASN A 170 -27.82 8.55 -7.40
C ASN A 170 -26.39 9.08 -7.47
N TYR A 171 -25.45 8.14 -7.58
CA TYR A 171 -24.06 8.48 -7.86
C TYR A 171 -23.91 8.97 -9.30
N GLY A 172 -23.24 10.10 -9.48
CA GLY A 172 -23.01 10.70 -10.81
C GLY A 172 -24.03 11.75 -11.24
N ASP A 173 -25.14 11.91 -10.51
CA ASP A 173 -26.07 13.02 -10.74
C ASP A 173 -25.41 14.37 -10.43
N ALA A 174 -25.93 15.45 -11.05
CA ALA A 174 -25.56 16.80 -10.68
C ALA A 174 -25.79 17.02 -9.17
N PRO A 175 -24.84 17.62 -8.44
CA PRO A 175 -24.96 17.81 -7.00
C PRO A 175 -26.15 18.70 -6.68
N ILE A 176 -26.76 18.48 -5.52
CA ILE A 176 -27.82 19.31 -4.99
C ILE A 176 -27.41 20.80 -5.10
N TYR A 177 -28.31 21.63 -5.65
CA TYR A 177 -27.99 23.03 -5.89
C TYR A 177 -27.69 23.77 -4.58
N LYS A 178 -28.61 23.68 -3.58
CA LYS A 178 -28.48 24.42 -2.33
C LYS A 178 -29.20 23.74 -1.18
N VAL A 179 -28.64 23.79 0.01
CA VAL A 179 -29.29 23.41 1.27
C VAL A 179 -29.17 24.58 2.24
N THR A 180 -30.28 24.96 2.89
CA THR A 180 -30.25 25.96 3.95
C THR A 180 -30.86 25.43 5.25
N LEU A 181 -30.39 25.93 6.38
CA LEU A 181 -30.96 25.74 7.72
C LEU A 181 -31.35 27.10 8.27
N ASP A 182 -32.65 27.27 8.54
CA ASP A 182 -33.21 28.53 9.01
C ASP A 182 -32.82 29.74 8.13
N GLY A 183 -32.77 29.50 6.80
CA GLY A 183 -32.40 30.48 5.78
C GLY A 183 -30.89 30.65 5.55
N ASN A 184 -30.02 30.10 6.40
CA ASN A 184 -28.58 30.17 6.26
C ASN A 184 -28.05 29.01 5.42
N ASP A 185 -27.05 29.27 4.55
CA ASP A 185 -26.46 28.27 3.69
C ASP A 185 -25.70 27.24 4.50
N VAL A 186 -25.89 25.95 4.17
CA VAL A 186 -25.14 24.83 4.72
C VAL A 186 -24.06 24.44 3.70
N ALA A 187 -22.81 24.44 4.13
CA ALA A 187 -21.70 24.00 3.28
C ALA A 187 -21.73 22.47 3.08
N SER A 188 -21.42 22.02 1.86
CA SER A 188 -21.24 20.60 1.57
C SER A 188 -19.80 20.16 1.87
N SER A 189 -19.65 18.91 2.33
CA SER A 189 -18.37 18.25 2.48
C SER A 189 -18.42 16.91 1.72
N GLY A 190 -17.56 16.73 0.72
CA GLY A 190 -17.56 15.52 -0.11
C GLY A 190 -18.91 15.23 -0.81
N GLY A 191 -19.66 16.27 -1.20
CA GLY A 191 -21.00 16.13 -1.81
C GLY A 191 -22.12 15.79 -0.83
N GLN A 192 -21.85 15.83 0.47
CA GLN A 192 -22.82 15.61 1.54
C GLN A 192 -23.05 16.89 2.33
N TYR A 193 -24.29 17.11 2.79
CA TYR A 193 -24.65 18.19 3.71
C TYR A 193 -24.99 17.59 5.06
N PHE A 194 -24.36 18.08 6.12
CA PHE A 194 -24.61 17.69 7.49
C PHE A 194 -25.41 18.80 8.19
N VAL A 195 -26.63 18.51 8.52
CA VAL A 195 -27.56 19.51 9.09
C VAL A 195 -27.89 19.14 10.53
N THR A 196 -27.42 19.95 11.50
CA THR A 196 -27.73 19.75 12.91
C THR A 196 -29.12 20.30 13.20
N LEU A 197 -30.02 19.44 13.67
CA LEU A 197 -31.42 19.78 13.95
C LEU A 197 -31.59 20.44 15.32
N THR A 198 -32.43 21.44 15.35
CA THR A 198 -33.02 22.02 16.55
C THR A 198 -34.55 21.94 16.45
N ASP A 199 -35.25 21.93 17.58
CA ASP A 199 -36.70 21.83 17.53
C ASP A 199 -37.31 23.04 16.84
N GLY A 200 -38.21 22.79 15.91
CA GLY A 200 -38.86 23.83 15.10
C GLY A 200 -38.00 24.37 13.95
N CYS A 201 -36.76 23.93 13.73
CA CYS A 201 -35.94 24.43 12.63
C CYS A 201 -36.53 24.14 11.25
N VAL A 202 -36.09 24.89 10.26
CA VAL A 202 -36.50 24.77 8.86
C VAL A 202 -35.31 24.45 7.99
N VAL A 203 -35.33 23.27 7.36
CA VAL A 203 -34.36 22.86 6.35
C VAL A 203 -35.00 23.05 4.98
N ASP A 204 -34.39 23.82 4.08
CA ASP A 204 -34.83 23.96 2.69
C ASP A 204 -33.80 23.35 1.75
N ILE A 205 -34.23 22.37 0.98
CA ILE A 205 -33.40 21.63 0.03
C ILE A 205 -33.84 22.00 -1.38
N LYS A 206 -32.97 22.68 -2.11
CA LYS A 206 -33.11 22.98 -3.53
C LYS A 206 -32.27 21.97 -4.30
N ALA A 207 -32.88 20.89 -4.74
CA ALA A 207 -32.23 19.87 -5.52
C ALA A 207 -32.03 20.28 -6.98
N ASP A 208 -33.02 20.96 -7.54
CA ASP A 208 -33.02 21.47 -8.90
C ASP A 208 -32.28 22.80 -9.04
N TYR A 209 -31.57 22.93 -10.15
CA TYR A 209 -30.93 24.19 -10.50
C TYR A 209 -31.95 25.18 -11.08
N PRO A 210 -31.79 26.49 -10.81
CA PRO A 210 -32.65 27.49 -11.41
C PRO A 210 -32.43 27.59 -12.92
N ASP A 211 -33.47 28.01 -13.66
CA ASP A 211 -33.37 28.21 -15.12
C ASP A 211 -32.78 29.60 -15.42
N VAL A 212 -31.50 29.77 -15.07
CA VAL A 212 -30.72 30.98 -15.31
C VAL A 212 -29.34 30.63 -15.85
N SER A 213 -28.69 31.60 -16.50
CA SER A 213 -27.29 31.44 -16.97
C SER A 213 -26.39 32.42 -16.24
N TYR A 214 -25.22 31.92 -15.83
CA TYR A 214 -24.22 32.67 -15.11
C TYR A 214 -23.02 32.99 -15.98
N PRO A 215 -22.40 34.18 -15.87
CA PRO A 215 -21.12 34.48 -16.50
C PRO A 215 -20.01 33.53 -16.04
N VAL A 216 -19.19 33.12 -16.99
CA VAL A 216 -17.95 32.33 -16.73
C VAL A 216 -16.79 33.08 -17.37
N LYS A 217 -15.83 33.49 -16.55
CA LYS A 217 -14.68 34.27 -17.00
C LYS A 217 -13.36 33.55 -16.74
N PHE A 218 -12.45 33.67 -17.70
CA PHE A 218 -11.09 33.18 -17.60
C PHE A 218 -10.13 34.37 -17.64
N ASN A 219 -9.39 34.60 -16.57
CA ASN A 219 -8.36 35.61 -16.47
C ASN A 219 -6.99 34.93 -16.59
N PHE A 220 -6.24 35.23 -17.63
CA PHE A 220 -4.88 34.76 -17.83
C PHE A 220 -3.88 35.87 -17.51
N THR A 221 -2.80 35.56 -16.80
CA THR A 221 -1.74 36.54 -16.51
C THR A 221 -0.95 36.95 -17.76
N ASP A 222 -0.89 36.09 -18.78
CA ASP A 222 -0.26 36.33 -20.07
C ASP A 222 -1.10 35.68 -21.17
N GLU A 223 -1.22 36.32 -22.34
CA GLU A 223 -1.84 35.76 -23.52
C GLU A 223 -1.23 34.39 -23.94
N LYS A 224 0.09 34.23 -23.73
CA LYS A 224 0.80 32.99 -24.01
C LYS A 224 0.38 31.86 -23.07
N ALA A 225 -0.18 32.16 -21.90
CA ALA A 225 -0.65 31.20 -20.93
C ALA A 225 -2.01 30.56 -21.33
N LYS A 226 -2.76 31.16 -22.26
CA LYS A 226 -4.06 30.61 -22.70
C LYS A 226 -3.98 29.16 -23.16
N GLY A 227 -2.86 28.78 -23.78
CA GLY A 227 -2.63 27.41 -24.24
C GLY A 227 -2.56 26.37 -23.14
N VAL A 228 -2.42 26.74 -21.87
CA VAL A 228 -2.42 25.80 -20.73
C VAL A 228 -3.76 25.07 -20.59
N ILE A 229 -4.89 25.72 -20.94
CA ILE A 229 -6.19 25.06 -21.02
C ILE A 229 -6.33 24.51 -22.44
N SER A 230 -6.10 23.21 -22.59
CA SER A 230 -6.19 22.53 -23.88
C SER A 230 -7.61 22.25 -24.31
N LYS A 231 -8.55 22.12 -23.36
CA LYS A 231 -9.94 21.82 -23.66
C LYS A 231 -10.89 22.32 -22.57
N VAL A 232 -12.01 22.90 -22.97
CA VAL A 232 -13.13 23.27 -22.12
C VAL A 232 -14.36 22.51 -22.58
N MET A 233 -15.02 21.79 -21.66
CA MET A 233 -16.23 21.01 -21.94
C MET A 233 -17.39 21.51 -21.08
N ALA A 234 -18.55 21.66 -21.67
CA ALA A 234 -19.81 21.93 -20.96
C ALA A 234 -20.78 20.77 -21.25
N ASP A 235 -21.19 20.04 -20.21
CA ASP A 235 -22.04 18.84 -20.31
C ASP A 235 -21.54 17.83 -21.35
N GLY A 236 -20.20 17.65 -21.42
CA GLY A 236 -19.55 16.74 -22.36
C GLY A 236 -19.38 17.29 -23.80
N VAL A 237 -19.81 18.50 -24.09
CA VAL A 237 -19.64 19.17 -25.39
C VAL A 237 -18.50 20.19 -25.32
N GLU A 238 -17.60 20.17 -26.29
CA GLU A 238 -16.48 21.11 -26.35
C GLU A 238 -16.94 22.54 -26.64
N VAL A 239 -16.47 23.49 -25.83
CA VAL A 239 -16.74 24.92 -25.94
C VAL A 239 -15.48 25.63 -26.43
N LYS A 240 -15.53 26.22 -27.62
CA LYS A 240 -14.38 26.93 -28.23
C LYS A 240 -14.34 28.43 -27.91
N ASN A 241 -15.50 29.00 -27.62
CA ASN A 241 -15.66 30.44 -27.34
C ASN A 241 -15.68 30.79 -25.85
N TYR A 242 -15.04 29.97 -25.02
CA TYR A 242 -15.04 30.15 -23.56
C TYR A 242 -14.32 31.44 -23.08
N ASN A 243 -13.52 32.07 -23.96
CA ASN A 243 -12.84 33.34 -23.68
C ASN A 243 -13.62 34.59 -24.12
N ASP A 244 -14.82 34.44 -24.68
CA ASP A 244 -15.64 35.56 -25.08
C ASP A 244 -16.10 36.34 -23.84
N ALA A 245 -16.19 37.66 -23.95
CA ALA A 245 -16.51 38.54 -22.82
C ALA A 245 -17.93 38.31 -22.23
N ASP A 246 -18.83 37.79 -23.06
CA ASP A 246 -20.22 37.50 -22.70
C ASP A 246 -20.51 36.01 -22.50
N PHE A 247 -19.43 35.16 -22.39
CA PHE A 247 -19.58 33.73 -22.18
C PHE A 247 -20.35 33.41 -20.91
N LYS A 248 -21.43 32.65 -21.07
CA LYS A 248 -22.34 32.25 -19.99
C LYS A 248 -22.70 30.78 -20.12
N LEU A 249 -22.87 30.12 -18.98
CA LEU A 249 -23.36 28.74 -18.91
C LEU A 249 -24.64 28.70 -18.03
N LYS A 250 -25.55 27.79 -18.39
CA LYS A 250 -26.76 27.52 -17.63
C LYS A 250 -26.40 26.96 -16.25
N ALA A 251 -27.14 27.35 -15.24
CA ALA A 251 -27.00 26.74 -13.90
C ALA A 251 -27.15 25.21 -13.99
N GLY A 252 -26.30 24.48 -13.29
CA GLY A 252 -26.26 23.01 -13.33
C GLY A 252 -25.42 22.43 -14.44
N THR A 253 -24.89 23.22 -15.37
CA THR A 253 -23.94 22.73 -16.39
C THR A 253 -22.68 22.19 -15.73
N LYS A 254 -22.29 20.97 -16.07
CA LYS A 254 -20.99 20.41 -15.69
C LYS A 254 -19.89 20.99 -16.58
N LEU A 255 -19.03 21.82 -15.99
CA LEU A 255 -17.86 22.38 -16.66
C LEU A 255 -16.63 21.52 -16.35
N SER A 256 -15.89 21.13 -17.38
CA SER A 256 -14.64 20.40 -17.25
C SER A 256 -13.54 21.11 -18.01
N LEU A 257 -12.40 21.33 -17.36
CA LEU A 257 -11.21 21.97 -17.91
C LEU A 257 -10.09 20.93 -17.98
N THR A 258 -9.47 20.76 -19.15
CA THR A 258 -8.29 19.93 -19.33
C THR A 258 -7.07 20.81 -19.52
N PHE A 259 -5.98 20.54 -18.79
CA PHE A 259 -4.75 21.31 -18.82
C PHE A 259 -3.67 20.59 -19.63
N ASP A 260 -2.98 21.31 -20.50
CA ASP A 260 -1.80 20.82 -21.22
C ASP A 260 -0.55 20.90 -20.35
N GLN A 261 -0.44 19.98 -19.41
CA GLN A 261 0.72 19.87 -18.51
C GLN A 261 1.99 19.31 -19.19
N ASN A 262 1.92 18.98 -20.49
CA ASN A 262 3.10 18.55 -21.25
C ASN A 262 3.91 19.74 -21.77
N ASN A 263 3.21 20.80 -22.15
CA ASN A 263 3.84 21.99 -22.73
C ASN A 263 3.86 23.19 -21.80
N TYR A 264 3.08 23.16 -20.71
CA TYR A 264 2.93 24.31 -19.79
C TYR A 264 3.09 23.88 -18.34
N ALA A 265 3.72 24.73 -17.54
CA ALA A 265 3.60 24.74 -16.08
C ALA A 265 2.36 25.54 -15.69
N LEU A 266 1.53 24.97 -14.83
CA LEU A 266 0.43 25.69 -14.17
C LEU A 266 0.95 26.22 -12.82
N ASP A 267 1.26 27.51 -12.76
CA ASP A 267 1.90 28.15 -11.59
C ASP A 267 0.87 28.41 -10.47
N ALA A 268 -0.33 28.84 -10.86
CA ALA A 268 -1.45 29.00 -9.94
C ALA A 268 -2.79 28.86 -10.67
N PHE A 269 -3.76 28.31 -9.96
CA PHE A 269 -5.16 28.25 -10.40
C PHE A 269 -6.08 28.61 -9.26
N LYS A 270 -6.98 29.57 -9.50
CA LYS A 270 -7.97 29.99 -8.51
C LYS A 270 -9.38 29.96 -9.13
N VAL A 271 -10.35 29.63 -8.32
CA VAL A 271 -11.78 29.70 -8.67
C VAL A 271 -12.46 30.66 -7.70
N ASN A 272 -13.03 31.73 -8.23
CA ASN A 272 -13.63 32.81 -7.41
C ASN A 272 -12.68 33.30 -6.31
N GLY A 273 -11.39 33.48 -6.65
CA GLY A 273 -10.34 33.91 -5.73
C GLY A 273 -9.76 32.86 -4.80
N THR A 274 -10.39 31.67 -4.69
CA THR A 274 -9.91 30.55 -3.85
C THR A 274 -8.92 29.70 -4.64
N ALA A 275 -7.73 29.44 -4.08
CA ALA A 275 -6.71 28.59 -4.69
C ALA A 275 -7.17 27.12 -4.74
N VAL A 276 -6.95 26.47 -5.88
CA VAL A 276 -7.29 25.07 -6.13
C VAL A 276 -6.07 24.33 -6.68
N THR A 277 -5.73 23.19 -6.07
CA THR A 277 -4.67 22.31 -6.59
C THR A 277 -5.23 21.43 -7.68
N ILE A 278 -4.54 21.38 -8.84
CA ILE A 278 -4.96 20.62 -10.02
C ILE A 278 -4.06 19.38 -10.21
N TYR A 279 -4.69 18.22 -10.37
CA TYR A 279 -4.05 16.95 -10.73
C TYR A 279 -4.60 16.47 -12.09
N GLY A 280 -4.30 17.23 -13.15
CA GLY A 280 -4.73 16.92 -14.51
C GLY A 280 -5.94 17.73 -14.96
N ASN A 281 -7.15 17.36 -14.57
CA ASN A 281 -8.40 18.03 -14.97
C ASN A 281 -9.02 18.75 -13.77
N TYR A 282 -9.86 19.77 -14.05
CA TYR A 282 -10.72 20.41 -13.07
C TYR A 282 -12.17 20.27 -13.52
N GLU A 283 -13.05 19.91 -12.61
CA GLU A 283 -14.49 19.80 -12.86
C GLU A 283 -15.29 20.55 -11.80
N CYS A 284 -16.33 21.26 -12.22
CA CYS A 284 -17.30 21.87 -11.32
C CYS A 284 -18.68 21.95 -11.99
N TYR A 285 -19.69 22.21 -11.18
CA TYR A 285 -21.03 22.55 -11.67
C TYR A 285 -21.25 24.04 -11.51
N VAL A 286 -21.84 24.67 -12.52
CA VAL A 286 -22.16 26.09 -12.51
C VAL A 286 -23.30 26.36 -11.52
N LYS A 287 -23.02 27.02 -10.42
CA LYS A 287 -23.98 27.39 -9.37
C LYS A 287 -24.21 28.89 -9.25
N ASP A 288 -23.23 29.66 -9.67
CA ASP A 288 -23.17 31.13 -9.68
C ASP A 288 -22.15 31.60 -10.73
N ASN A 289 -21.79 32.89 -10.68
CA ASN A 289 -20.72 33.44 -11.49
C ASN A 289 -19.40 32.75 -11.20
N LEU A 290 -18.72 32.29 -12.24
CA LEU A 290 -17.42 31.66 -12.13
C LEU A 290 -16.31 32.58 -12.68
N VAL A 291 -15.25 32.74 -11.92
CA VAL A 291 -14.04 33.44 -12.34
C VAL A 291 -12.85 32.50 -12.11
N PHE A 292 -12.18 32.14 -13.20
CA PHE A 292 -10.98 31.35 -13.18
C PHE A 292 -9.76 32.26 -13.39
N ASP A 293 -8.90 32.39 -12.36
CA ASP A 293 -7.63 33.06 -12.48
C ASP A 293 -6.55 32.03 -12.75
N VAL A 294 -5.93 32.12 -13.93
CA VAL A 294 -4.96 31.13 -14.45
C VAL A 294 -3.60 31.77 -14.60
N GLN A 295 -2.62 31.30 -13.85
CA GLN A 295 -1.21 31.68 -14.01
C GLN A 295 -0.46 30.47 -14.55
N ALA A 296 0.18 30.61 -15.69
CA ALA A 296 0.90 29.55 -16.33
C ALA A 296 2.00 30.11 -17.22
N HIS A 297 3.02 29.32 -17.48
CA HIS A 297 4.02 29.60 -18.50
C HIS A 297 4.31 28.38 -19.36
N LYS A 298 4.71 28.61 -20.60
CA LYS A 298 5.15 27.53 -21.49
C LYS A 298 6.54 27.07 -21.05
N TYR A 299 6.73 25.74 -20.98
CA TYR A 299 8.04 25.20 -20.65
C TYR A 299 9.12 25.70 -21.64
N ALA A 300 10.19 26.21 -21.09
CA ALA A 300 11.37 26.61 -21.84
C ALA A 300 12.28 25.39 -22.12
N THR A 301 13.18 25.55 -23.05
CA THR A 301 14.32 24.65 -23.22
C THR A 301 15.44 25.14 -22.32
N VAL A 302 15.96 24.27 -21.47
CA VAL A 302 17.10 24.51 -20.58
C VAL A 302 18.36 24.03 -21.31
N LYS A 303 19.39 24.87 -21.37
CA LYS A 303 20.68 24.58 -21.98
C LYS A 303 21.77 24.56 -20.93
N ALA A 304 22.59 23.51 -20.93
CA ALA A 304 23.74 23.38 -20.01
C ALA A 304 24.96 22.86 -20.78
N VAL A 305 26.14 23.08 -20.23
CA VAL A 305 27.39 22.53 -20.76
C VAL A 305 27.95 21.53 -19.76
N LEU A 306 28.06 20.26 -20.19
CA LEU A 306 28.68 19.19 -19.42
C LEU A 306 30.07 18.91 -19.98
N THR A 307 31.11 19.16 -19.19
CA THR A 307 32.50 18.87 -19.53
C THR A 307 32.94 17.62 -18.79
N VAL A 308 33.44 16.62 -19.53
CA VAL A 308 33.94 15.36 -18.98
C VAL A 308 35.33 15.06 -19.52
N ASP A 309 36.25 14.65 -18.64
CA ASP A 309 37.62 14.29 -19.00
C ASP A 309 37.69 13.03 -19.86
N ASN A 310 36.91 11.99 -19.47
CA ASN A 310 36.81 10.73 -20.22
C ASN A 310 35.36 10.21 -20.23
N ALA A 311 34.67 10.43 -21.33
CA ALA A 311 33.26 10.03 -21.52
C ALA A 311 33.04 8.50 -21.45
N ALA A 312 34.07 7.69 -21.72
CA ALA A 312 33.97 6.24 -21.63
C ALA A 312 33.83 5.74 -20.18
N ASN A 313 34.17 6.58 -19.19
CA ASN A 313 34.14 6.21 -17.78
C ASN A 313 32.78 6.43 -17.12
N ILE A 314 31.83 7.11 -17.78
CA ILE A 314 30.52 7.42 -17.24
C ILE A 314 29.41 7.16 -18.25
N THR A 315 28.19 7.04 -17.74
CA THR A 315 26.97 7.14 -18.54
C THR A 315 26.08 8.21 -17.95
N ALA A 316 25.59 9.11 -18.80
CA ALA A 316 24.61 10.11 -18.43
C ALA A 316 23.24 9.79 -19.03
N TYR A 317 22.19 10.09 -18.29
CA TYR A 317 20.80 9.82 -18.65
C TYR A 317 19.94 11.07 -18.50
N GLU A 318 18.91 11.20 -19.36
CA GLU A 318 17.82 12.17 -19.16
C GLU A 318 16.82 11.60 -18.16
N GLY A 319 16.50 12.31 -17.05
CA GLY A 319 15.47 11.94 -16.07
C GLY A 319 15.89 10.93 -15.01
N GLN A 320 14.93 10.39 -14.27
CA GLN A 320 15.10 9.36 -13.23
C GLN A 320 14.91 7.92 -13.77
N SER A 321 15.60 7.01 -13.19
CA SER A 321 16.12 5.69 -13.55
C SER A 321 15.30 4.59 -14.26
N TYR A 322 14.04 4.71 -14.64
CA TYR A 322 13.32 3.55 -15.21
C TYR A 322 13.01 3.57 -16.71
N ASN A 323 13.14 4.71 -17.38
CA ASN A 323 12.99 4.87 -18.83
C ASN A 323 13.99 5.88 -19.41
N ASN A 324 15.24 5.80 -18.99
CA ASN A 324 16.21 6.84 -19.24
C ASN A 324 16.76 6.77 -20.65
N LYS A 325 16.57 7.84 -21.38
CA LYS A 325 17.29 8.08 -22.64
C LYS A 325 18.75 8.40 -22.31
N VAL A 326 19.66 7.62 -22.88
CA VAL A 326 21.09 7.84 -22.72
C VAL A 326 21.49 9.11 -23.48
N ILE A 327 22.24 9.97 -22.78
CA ILE A 327 22.88 11.15 -23.40
C ILE A 327 24.22 10.69 -23.96
N THR A 328 24.41 10.84 -25.28
CA THR A 328 25.70 10.54 -25.91
C THR A 328 26.70 11.63 -25.55
N LEU A 329 27.78 11.24 -24.90
CA LEU A 329 28.86 12.14 -24.48
C LEU A 329 30.14 11.87 -25.28
N GLN A 330 30.95 12.92 -25.44
CA GLN A 330 32.31 12.88 -25.92
C GLN A 330 33.25 13.51 -24.88
N ASN A 331 34.55 13.24 -24.98
CA ASN A 331 35.53 13.87 -24.12
C ASN A 331 35.52 15.39 -24.35
N GLY A 332 35.62 16.15 -23.28
CA GLY A 332 35.51 17.61 -23.30
C GLY A 332 34.07 18.08 -23.14
N SER A 333 33.74 19.20 -23.78
CA SER A 333 32.47 19.91 -23.58
C SER A 333 31.35 19.31 -24.45
N ASN A 334 30.19 19.03 -23.82
CA ASN A 334 28.96 18.55 -24.42
C ASN A 334 27.83 19.55 -24.14
N ASN A 335 27.11 19.95 -25.17
CA ASN A 335 25.93 20.79 -25.01
C ASN A 335 24.73 19.89 -24.71
N ILE A 336 24.07 20.13 -23.58
CA ILE A 336 22.87 19.41 -23.14
C ILE A 336 21.68 20.36 -23.28
N GLU A 337 20.64 19.91 -23.97
CA GLU A 337 19.37 20.65 -24.10
C GLU A 337 18.22 19.75 -23.64
N LEU A 338 17.52 20.17 -22.59
CA LEU A 338 16.36 19.48 -22.02
C LEU A 338 15.19 20.43 -21.87
N GLY A 339 13.96 19.88 -21.88
CA GLY A 339 12.79 20.68 -21.52
C GLY A 339 12.80 20.99 -20.00
N GLU A 340 12.38 22.19 -19.62
CA GLU A 340 12.30 22.64 -18.23
C GLU A 340 11.55 21.67 -17.30
N LYS A 341 10.50 21.02 -17.81
CA LYS A 341 9.72 20.01 -17.09
C LYS A 341 10.57 18.80 -16.70
N ASN A 342 11.48 18.39 -17.57
CA ASN A 342 12.30 17.18 -17.40
C ASN A 342 13.79 17.56 -17.48
N ASN A 343 14.20 18.58 -16.74
CA ASN A 343 15.56 19.13 -16.74
C ASN A 343 16.53 18.38 -15.82
N LEU A 344 16.19 17.17 -15.40
CA LEU A 344 17.06 16.32 -14.58
C LEU A 344 17.99 15.50 -15.45
N ILE A 345 19.26 15.43 -15.11
CA ILE A 345 20.20 14.43 -15.61
C ILE A 345 20.71 13.58 -14.46
N GLN A 346 20.98 12.32 -14.76
CA GLN A 346 21.61 11.39 -13.84
C GLN A 346 22.93 10.91 -14.46
N ILE A 347 24.04 11.01 -13.72
CA ILE A 347 25.36 10.57 -14.14
C ILE A 347 25.80 9.41 -13.24
N LYS A 348 26.23 8.32 -13.86
CA LYS A 348 26.74 7.13 -13.16
C LYS A 348 28.12 6.75 -13.66
N PRO A 349 29.03 6.29 -12.80
CA PRO A 349 30.27 5.68 -13.27
C PRO A 349 29.98 4.37 -13.98
N ASN A 350 30.74 4.06 -15.03
CA ASN A 350 30.71 2.75 -15.68
C ASN A 350 31.48 1.73 -14.85
N SER A 351 31.19 0.44 -15.04
CA SER A 351 31.86 -0.64 -14.31
C SER A 351 33.40 -0.54 -14.46
N GLY A 352 34.08 -0.60 -13.34
CA GLY A 352 35.54 -0.45 -13.27
C GLY A 352 36.04 0.98 -13.32
N CYS A 353 35.15 1.96 -13.26
CA CYS A 353 35.49 3.39 -13.20
C CYS A 353 34.88 4.05 -11.97
N LYS A 354 35.44 5.17 -11.55
CA LYS A 354 34.89 6.02 -10.49
C LYS A 354 34.86 7.48 -10.93
N ILE A 355 33.94 8.20 -10.34
CA ILE A 355 33.85 9.66 -10.47
C ILE A 355 34.61 10.26 -9.30
N GLU A 356 35.70 10.99 -9.61
CA GLU A 356 36.51 11.67 -8.60
C GLU A 356 35.83 12.95 -8.09
N SER A 357 35.18 13.68 -8.99
CA SER A 357 34.41 14.87 -8.64
C SER A 357 33.38 15.21 -9.69
N ILE A 358 32.24 15.74 -9.23
CA ILE A 358 31.28 16.48 -10.07
C ILE A 358 31.04 17.84 -9.43
N LYS A 359 31.09 18.88 -10.25
CA LYS A 359 30.75 20.25 -9.85
C LYS A 359 29.70 20.81 -10.79
N ALA A 360 28.65 21.42 -10.24
CA ALA A 360 27.63 22.18 -10.97
C ALA A 360 27.78 23.66 -10.62
N ASN A 361 28.06 24.49 -11.62
CA ASN A 361 28.42 25.90 -11.42
C ASN A 361 29.51 26.10 -10.33
N GLY A 362 30.54 25.23 -10.33
CA GLY A 362 31.63 25.24 -9.35
C GLY A 362 31.26 24.61 -7.98
N THR A 363 30.01 24.29 -7.71
CA THR A 363 29.58 23.68 -6.44
C THR A 363 29.64 22.15 -6.53
N PRO A 364 30.30 21.47 -5.57
CA PRO A 364 30.34 20.01 -5.55
C PRO A 364 28.94 19.39 -5.46
N VAL A 365 28.73 18.31 -6.25
CA VAL A 365 27.52 17.47 -6.21
C VAL A 365 27.88 16.15 -5.55
N THR A 366 27.02 15.65 -4.66
CA THR A 366 27.20 14.36 -3.98
C THR A 366 26.34 13.28 -4.64
N ALA A 367 26.86 12.05 -4.66
CA ALA A 367 26.09 10.89 -5.11
C ALA A 367 24.93 10.59 -4.14
N ASN A 368 23.86 10.03 -4.68
CA ASN A 368 22.79 9.43 -3.89
C ASN A 368 23.23 8.04 -3.35
N TYR A 369 22.35 7.36 -2.60
CA TYR A 369 22.62 6.04 -2.01
C TYR A 369 22.90 4.94 -3.04
N GLU A 370 22.51 5.14 -4.33
CA GLU A 370 22.80 4.22 -5.45
C GLU A 370 24.12 4.56 -6.17
N GLY A 371 24.90 5.51 -5.69
CA GLY A 371 26.12 5.97 -6.33
C GLY A 371 25.89 6.82 -7.59
N ALA A 372 24.66 7.29 -7.83
CA ALA A 372 24.31 8.12 -8.95
C ALA A 372 24.30 9.62 -8.56
N TYR A 373 24.74 10.48 -9.47
CA TYR A 373 24.72 11.91 -9.29
C TYR A 373 23.54 12.50 -10.06
N GLU A 374 22.61 13.13 -9.34
CA GLU A 374 21.41 13.74 -9.91
C GLU A 374 21.55 15.25 -9.94
N ILE A 375 21.43 15.85 -11.13
CA ILE A 375 21.61 17.26 -11.35
C ILE A 375 20.40 17.81 -12.10
N ARG A 376 19.70 18.74 -11.45
CA ARG A 376 18.63 19.50 -12.11
C ARG A 376 19.25 20.68 -12.84
N LEU A 377 19.14 20.68 -14.17
CA LEU A 377 19.71 21.70 -15.03
C LEU A 377 18.98 23.04 -14.87
N THR A 378 19.75 24.11 -14.95
CA THR A 378 19.25 25.47 -15.15
C THR A 378 19.89 26.05 -16.41
N ASP A 379 19.25 27.03 -17.03
CA ASP A 379 19.79 27.63 -18.26
C ASP A 379 21.14 28.25 -18.03
N GLY A 380 22.10 27.95 -18.92
CA GLY A 380 23.50 28.41 -18.80
C GLY A 380 24.36 27.64 -17.78
N MET A 381 23.85 26.57 -17.14
CA MET A 381 24.62 25.80 -16.16
C MET A 381 25.85 25.15 -16.77
N THR A 382 26.95 25.15 -16.01
CA THR A 382 28.17 24.40 -16.32
C THR A 382 28.31 23.21 -15.36
N ILE A 383 28.65 22.05 -15.89
CA ILE A 383 28.88 20.81 -15.12
C ILE A 383 30.26 20.29 -15.50
N GLU A 384 31.10 20.07 -14.51
CA GLU A 384 32.43 19.51 -14.68
C GLU A 384 32.49 18.13 -14.02
N VAL A 385 32.93 17.13 -14.77
CA VAL A 385 33.06 15.72 -14.29
C VAL A 385 34.49 15.29 -14.49
N THR A 386 35.12 14.84 -13.41
CA THR A 386 36.46 14.25 -13.42
C THR A 386 36.33 12.77 -13.02
N THR A 387 36.98 11.91 -13.78
CA THR A 387 36.84 10.46 -13.66
C THR A 387 38.19 9.75 -13.62
N SER A 388 38.23 8.53 -13.10
CA SER A 388 39.40 7.64 -13.22
C SER A 388 38.97 6.18 -13.34
N ALA A 389 39.87 5.33 -13.82
CA ALA A 389 39.69 3.89 -13.74
C ALA A 389 39.98 3.41 -12.30
N ILE A 390 39.21 2.44 -11.80
CA ILE A 390 39.50 1.76 -10.53
C ILE A 390 40.69 0.84 -10.76
N VAL A 391 41.83 1.16 -10.14
CA VAL A 391 43.02 0.30 -10.17
C VAL A 391 42.83 -0.81 -9.13
N ARG A 392 42.66 -2.05 -9.58
CA ARG A 392 42.53 -3.23 -8.73
C ARG A 392 43.87 -3.92 -8.61
N ASP A 393 44.62 -3.57 -7.58
CA ASP A 393 45.99 -4.04 -7.31
C ASP A 393 46.07 -5.09 -6.20
N GLN A 394 44.97 -5.35 -5.52
CA GLN A 394 44.84 -6.37 -4.48
C GLN A 394 44.13 -7.60 -5.04
N LYS A 395 44.39 -8.75 -4.46
CA LYS A 395 43.82 -10.04 -4.87
C LYS A 395 43.44 -10.90 -3.68
N ALA A 396 42.34 -11.63 -3.84
CA ALA A 396 41.94 -12.71 -2.95
C ALA A 396 41.67 -13.99 -3.76
N THR A 397 41.77 -15.13 -3.10
CA THR A 397 41.39 -16.43 -3.68
C THR A 397 39.98 -16.77 -3.23
N VAL A 398 39.08 -17.06 -4.18
CA VAL A 398 37.73 -17.54 -3.90
C VAL A 398 37.63 -18.98 -4.42
N PHE A 399 37.46 -19.92 -3.51
CA PHE A 399 37.25 -21.34 -3.85
C PHE A 399 35.75 -21.64 -3.84
N ILE A 400 35.25 -22.22 -4.93
CA ILE A 400 33.84 -22.63 -5.08
C ILE A 400 33.84 -24.15 -5.31
N ASP A 401 33.20 -24.88 -4.39
CA ASP A 401 33.12 -26.33 -4.40
C ASP A 401 32.36 -26.86 -5.62
N ASP A 402 31.18 -26.30 -5.90
CA ASP A 402 30.37 -26.65 -7.06
C ASP A 402 29.62 -25.44 -7.62
N ILE A 403 29.94 -25.06 -8.87
CA ILE A 403 29.28 -23.95 -9.57
C ILE A 403 27.83 -24.29 -9.94
N SER A 404 27.38 -25.55 -9.86
CA SER A 404 25.96 -25.88 -10.02
C SER A 404 25.08 -25.16 -9.02
N LEU A 405 25.65 -24.70 -7.91
CA LEU A 405 25.04 -23.68 -7.03
C LEU A 405 24.64 -22.41 -7.78
N ALA A 406 25.31 -22.06 -8.88
CA ALA A 406 24.91 -20.95 -9.73
C ALA A 406 23.53 -21.14 -10.39
N ASN A 407 23.12 -22.40 -10.64
CA ASN A 407 21.78 -22.74 -11.12
C ASN A 407 20.69 -22.38 -10.10
N TYR A 408 21.05 -22.12 -8.86
CA TYR A 408 20.20 -21.67 -7.78
C TYR A 408 20.26 -20.14 -7.58
N GLY A 409 20.74 -19.37 -8.57
CA GLY A 409 20.79 -17.91 -8.49
C GLY A 409 21.93 -17.37 -7.63
N PHE A 410 22.98 -18.15 -7.43
CA PHE A 410 24.19 -17.73 -6.76
C PHE A 410 24.94 -16.67 -7.58
N ASN A 411 25.18 -15.51 -6.99
CA ASN A 411 25.91 -14.42 -7.62
C ASN A 411 26.91 -13.82 -6.63
N PHE A 412 28.06 -13.48 -7.15
CA PHE A 412 29.11 -12.78 -6.43
C PHE A 412 29.18 -11.34 -6.96
N TYR A 413 28.85 -10.39 -6.10
CA TYR A 413 28.73 -8.98 -6.47
C TYR A 413 29.80 -8.14 -5.79
N ARG A 414 30.20 -7.07 -6.46
CA ARG A 414 30.97 -5.97 -5.89
C ARG A 414 30.03 -4.95 -5.23
N SER A 415 30.62 -3.99 -4.54
CA SER A 415 29.89 -2.85 -3.98
C SER A 415 29.11 -2.04 -5.02
N ASP A 416 29.58 -2.00 -6.27
CA ASP A 416 28.91 -1.34 -7.41
C ASP A 416 27.82 -2.21 -8.05
N HIS A 417 27.43 -3.32 -7.41
CA HIS A 417 26.51 -4.36 -7.89
C HIS A 417 26.95 -5.06 -9.20
N SER A 418 28.17 -4.83 -9.68
CA SER A 418 28.70 -5.59 -10.80
C SER A 418 28.97 -7.04 -10.40
N THR A 419 28.59 -7.97 -11.28
CA THR A 419 28.77 -9.41 -11.04
C THR A 419 30.21 -9.81 -11.35
N VAL A 420 30.85 -10.53 -10.42
CA VAL A 420 32.12 -11.20 -10.67
C VAL A 420 31.85 -12.64 -11.14
N LYS A 421 32.25 -12.96 -12.36
CA LYS A 421 32.08 -14.33 -12.91
C LYS A 421 32.99 -15.29 -12.17
N MET A 422 32.43 -16.39 -11.69
CA MET A 422 33.10 -17.43 -10.95
C MET A 422 33.00 -18.78 -11.69
N GLN A 423 33.90 -19.68 -11.38
CA GLN A 423 33.87 -21.07 -11.84
C GLN A 423 34.13 -22.01 -10.67
N THR A 424 33.84 -23.31 -10.83
CA THR A 424 34.20 -24.33 -9.84
C THR A 424 35.69 -24.36 -9.64
N GLY A 425 36.14 -24.56 -8.40
CA GLY A 425 37.52 -24.51 -7.99
C GLY A 425 38.02 -23.12 -7.59
N GLU A 426 39.29 -22.86 -7.77
CA GLU A 426 39.92 -21.61 -7.36
C GLU A 426 39.74 -20.51 -8.40
N ASN A 427 39.25 -19.36 -7.94
CA ASN A 427 39.11 -18.12 -8.68
C ASN A 427 39.98 -17.03 -8.04
N THR A 428 40.63 -16.21 -8.85
CA THR A 428 41.32 -15.01 -8.36
C THR A 428 40.41 -13.80 -8.55
N VAL A 429 40.11 -13.10 -7.47
CA VAL A 429 39.33 -11.86 -7.48
C VAL A 429 40.27 -10.70 -7.25
N MET A 430 40.28 -9.78 -8.22
CA MET A 430 41.06 -8.54 -8.12
C MET A 430 40.16 -7.41 -7.58
N PHE A 431 40.68 -6.58 -6.67
CA PHE A 431 39.99 -5.47 -6.05
C PHE A 431 40.97 -4.35 -5.63
N SER A 432 40.46 -3.22 -5.20
CA SER A 432 41.21 -2.11 -4.61
C SER A 432 40.80 -1.90 -3.16
N ALA A 433 41.53 -1.05 -2.45
CA ALA A 433 41.15 -0.66 -1.08
C ALA A 433 39.77 0.02 -1.01
N ASP A 434 39.36 0.71 -2.09
CA ASP A 434 38.05 1.38 -2.18
C ASP A 434 36.93 0.47 -2.74
N ASP A 435 37.26 -0.74 -3.26
CA ASP A 435 36.34 -1.69 -3.91
C ASP A 435 36.58 -3.11 -3.37
N HIS A 436 36.67 -3.26 -2.05
CA HIS A 436 36.97 -4.51 -1.36
C HIS A 436 35.76 -5.14 -0.68
N HIS A 437 34.61 -4.46 -0.66
CA HIS A 437 33.35 -4.97 -0.15
C HIS A 437 32.65 -5.83 -1.19
N PHE A 438 32.24 -7.03 -0.78
CA PHE A 438 31.60 -8.01 -1.65
C PHE A 438 30.32 -8.56 -1.01
N MET A 439 29.40 -8.93 -1.87
CA MET A 439 28.17 -9.60 -1.50
C MET A 439 28.04 -10.92 -2.26
N LEU A 440 27.80 -12.00 -1.51
CA LEU A 440 27.45 -13.30 -2.03
C LEU A 440 25.96 -13.51 -1.80
N GLY A 441 25.16 -13.48 -2.86
CA GLY A 441 23.71 -13.59 -2.79
C GLY A 441 23.17 -14.77 -3.57
N ALA A 442 22.09 -15.38 -3.07
CA ALA A 442 21.33 -16.41 -3.76
C ALA A 442 19.86 -16.01 -3.77
N TYR A 443 19.40 -15.46 -4.89
CA TYR A 443 18.00 -15.08 -5.06
C TYR A 443 17.10 -16.32 -5.03
N GLY A 444 16.18 -16.37 -4.05
CA GLY A 444 15.15 -17.41 -3.98
C GLY A 444 15.61 -18.77 -3.42
N ASN A 445 16.81 -18.89 -2.87
CA ASN A 445 17.38 -20.16 -2.43
C ASN A 445 17.82 -20.20 -0.98
N ASP A 446 17.78 -21.40 -0.46
CA ASP A 446 18.10 -21.73 0.91
C ASP A 446 19.64 -21.72 1.13
N LEU A 447 20.15 -20.61 1.68
CA LEU A 447 21.55 -20.49 2.10
C LEU A 447 21.95 -21.53 3.15
N SER A 448 20.98 -22.25 3.73
CA SER A 448 21.26 -23.33 4.69
C SER A 448 22.08 -24.47 4.09
N LYS A 449 22.08 -24.60 2.76
CA LYS A 449 22.85 -25.59 2.02
C LYS A 449 24.31 -25.18 1.74
N MET A 450 24.69 -23.96 2.10
CA MET A 450 26.04 -23.45 1.88
C MET A 450 26.76 -23.19 3.20
N VAL A 451 28.07 -23.41 3.19
CA VAL A 451 29.00 -23.00 4.24
C VAL A 451 30.00 -22.04 3.61
N VAL A 452 29.97 -20.79 4.03
CA VAL A 452 30.92 -19.78 3.57
C VAL A 452 31.96 -19.54 4.66
N LYS A 453 33.23 -19.58 4.30
CA LYS A 453 34.33 -19.33 5.23
C LYS A 453 35.29 -18.29 4.65
N LEU A 454 35.67 -17.31 5.46
CA LEU A 454 36.72 -16.35 5.17
C LEU A 454 37.94 -16.68 6.04
N ASN A 455 39.06 -16.99 5.42
CA ASN A 455 40.30 -17.43 6.12
C ASN A 455 40.07 -18.57 7.13
N GLY A 456 39.22 -19.54 6.73
CA GLY A 456 38.84 -20.67 7.57
C GLY A 456 37.77 -20.40 8.61
N MET A 457 37.42 -19.14 8.89
CA MET A 457 36.33 -18.77 9.81
C MET A 457 34.98 -18.75 9.08
N LYS A 458 33.99 -19.44 9.66
CA LYS A 458 32.63 -19.48 9.12
C LYS A 458 31.97 -18.09 9.20
N LEU A 459 31.48 -17.63 8.07
CA LEU A 459 30.61 -16.45 8.01
C LEU A 459 29.16 -16.86 8.29
N ASN A 460 28.43 -15.99 8.96
CA ASN A 460 26.99 -16.11 9.14
C ASN A 460 26.28 -15.03 8.30
N PRO A 461 25.11 -15.34 7.71
CA PRO A 461 24.31 -14.29 7.10
C PRO A 461 23.94 -13.22 8.14
N PRO A 462 23.76 -11.94 7.75
CA PRO A 462 23.57 -10.84 8.68
C PRO A 462 22.31 -10.98 9.57
N TYR A 463 21.34 -11.81 9.16
CA TYR A 463 20.15 -12.14 9.98
C TYR A 463 19.65 -13.55 9.67
N PRO A 464 18.94 -14.20 10.61
CA PRO A 464 18.34 -15.50 10.39
C PRO A 464 17.40 -15.49 9.19
N GLY A 465 17.61 -16.36 8.22
CA GLY A 465 16.85 -16.38 6.96
C GLY A 465 17.34 -15.39 5.90
N GLY A 466 18.48 -14.72 6.13
CA GLY A 466 19.09 -13.83 5.13
C GLY A 466 19.47 -14.59 3.85
N THR A 467 19.37 -13.89 2.71
CA THR A 467 19.63 -14.42 1.37
C THR A 467 21.01 -14.00 0.82
N SER A 468 21.82 -13.32 1.64
CA SER A 468 23.15 -12.85 1.25
C SER A 468 24.15 -12.92 2.39
N PHE A 469 25.44 -13.05 2.03
CA PHE A 469 26.59 -12.81 2.89
C PHE A 469 27.29 -11.56 2.42
N GLU A 470 27.61 -10.66 3.33
CA GLU A 470 28.38 -9.45 3.06
C GLU A 470 29.71 -9.54 3.81
N PHE A 471 30.79 -9.19 3.15
CA PHE A 471 32.15 -9.28 3.70
C PHE A 471 33.14 -8.40 2.94
N ASP A 472 34.18 -8.00 3.64
CA ASP A 472 35.33 -7.30 3.05
C ASP A 472 36.45 -8.28 2.79
N LEU A 473 37.11 -8.18 1.63
CA LEU A 473 38.30 -8.94 1.29
C LEU A 473 39.57 -8.07 1.48
N ASN A 474 40.58 -8.64 2.07
CA ASN A 474 41.91 -8.06 2.15
C ASN A 474 42.87 -8.80 1.20
N ASN A 475 43.98 -8.15 0.87
CA ASN A 475 44.98 -8.76 -0.01
C ASN A 475 45.52 -10.08 0.56
N GLY A 476 45.36 -11.13 -0.21
CA GLY A 476 45.77 -12.49 0.18
C GLY A 476 44.70 -13.30 0.90
N ASP A 477 43.53 -12.77 1.15
CA ASP A 477 42.43 -13.50 1.77
C ASP A 477 41.98 -14.70 0.93
N ARG A 478 41.44 -15.72 1.64
CA ARG A 478 40.83 -16.91 1.05
C ARG A 478 39.36 -17.02 1.49
N LEU A 479 38.47 -16.92 0.53
CA LEU A 479 37.05 -17.21 0.71
C LEU A 479 36.77 -18.62 0.18
N GLU A 480 36.05 -19.43 0.96
CA GLU A 480 35.59 -20.76 0.57
C GLU A 480 34.06 -20.81 0.61
N VAL A 481 33.47 -21.20 -0.52
CA VAL A 481 32.02 -21.42 -0.66
C VAL A 481 31.83 -22.92 -0.89
N LEU A 482 31.38 -23.61 0.14
CA LEU A 482 31.29 -25.07 0.19
C LEU A 482 29.82 -25.50 0.19
N LEU A 483 29.48 -26.53 -0.56
CA LEU A 483 28.22 -27.23 -0.38
C LEU A 483 28.21 -27.89 1.00
N LYS A 484 27.16 -27.66 1.76
CA LYS A 484 26.88 -28.45 2.93
C LYS A 484 26.50 -29.84 2.44
N GLY A 485 27.40 -30.79 2.55
CA GLY A 485 27.11 -32.19 2.21
C GLY A 485 25.81 -32.59 2.93
N GLU A 486 24.99 -33.43 2.32
CA GLU A 486 23.93 -34.14 3.03
C GLU A 486 24.61 -34.87 4.19
N THR A 487 24.63 -34.24 5.35
CA THR A 487 25.10 -34.88 6.56
C THR A 487 24.05 -35.91 6.92
N ASP A 488 24.42 -37.18 6.98
CA ASP A 488 23.64 -38.25 7.59
C ASP A 488 23.32 -37.90 9.05
N GLY A 489 22.46 -36.90 9.28
CA GLY A 489 21.80 -36.57 10.55
C GLY A 489 22.66 -36.40 11.80
N ILE A 490 24.00 -36.27 11.68
CA ILE A 490 24.88 -36.05 12.84
C ILE A 490 25.50 -34.65 12.73
N ASP A 491 24.91 -33.68 13.39
CA ASP A 491 25.55 -32.39 13.65
C ASP A 491 26.89 -32.63 14.36
N ALA A 492 27.95 -32.01 13.84
CA ALA A 492 29.26 -32.10 14.46
C ALA A 492 29.18 -31.65 15.91
N ILE A 493 29.40 -32.58 16.82
CA ILE A 493 29.55 -32.25 18.25
C ILE A 493 30.82 -31.39 18.35
N GLU A 494 30.67 -30.13 18.73
CA GLU A 494 31.80 -29.25 19.05
C GLU A 494 32.77 -29.99 20.01
N SER A 495 34.03 -30.04 19.62
CA SER A 495 35.06 -30.76 20.35
C SER A 495 35.21 -30.22 21.77
N VAL A 496 34.71 -30.99 22.71
CA VAL A 496 35.08 -30.82 24.11
C VAL A 496 36.55 -31.16 24.28
N LYS A 497 37.26 -30.22 24.86
CA LYS A 497 38.65 -30.25 25.39
C LYS A 497 39.32 -31.62 25.47
N GLN A 498 40.58 -31.65 24.99
CA GLN A 498 41.60 -32.71 25.15
C GLN A 498 41.30 -33.80 26.19
N GLY A 499 40.71 -34.89 25.72
CA GLY A 499 40.55 -36.14 26.46
C GLY A 499 40.74 -37.29 25.45
N LYS A 500 41.19 -38.45 25.90
CA LYS A 500 41.48 -39.65 25.11
C LYS A 500 40.47 -39.85 23.98
N ALA A 501 40.97 -40.11 22.77
CA ALA A 501 40.17 -40.35 21.56
C ALA A 501 39.03 -41.35 21.85
N VAL A 502 37.80 -40.94 21.62
CA VAL A 502 36.64 -41.82 21.78
C VAL A 502 36.31 -42.44 20.43
N VAL A 503 36.30 -43.75 20.39
CA VAL A 503 36.10 -44.54 19.17
C VAL A 503 34.76 -45.25 19.22
N TYR A 504 33.99 -45.17 18.13
CA TYR A 504 32.74 -45.89 17.98
C TYR A 504 32.76 -46.74 16.69
N ARG A 505 32.05 -47.87 16.70
CA ARG A 505 31.65 -48.60 15.49
C ARG A 505 30.50 -47.88 14.79
N LEU A 506 30.24 -48.24 13.52
CA LEU A 506 29.12 -47.72 12.76
C LEU A 506 27.75 -48.08 13.36
N ASP A 507 27.68 -49.10 14.23
CA ASP A 507 26.47 -49.51 14.96
C ASP A 507 26.28 -48.70 16.26
N GLY A 508 27.09 -47.64 16.48
CA GLY A 508 27.03 -46.78 17.65
C GLY A 508 27.68 -47.31 18.92
N LYS A 509 28.23 -48.51 18.93
CA LYS A 509 28.91 -49.10 20.09
C LYS A 509 30.29 -48.48 20.29
N ARG A 510 30.58 -47.99 21.48
CA ARG A 510 31.89 -47.49 21.90
C ARG A 510 32.88 -48.63 22.02
N ILE A 511 34.10 -48.41 21.49
CA ILE A 511 35.21 -49.36 21.61
C ILE A 511 36.18 -48.86 22.71
N GLU A 512 36.45 -49.71 23.67
CA GLU A 512 37.45 -49.49 24.69
C GLU A 512 38.68 -50.32 24.37
N GLY A 513 39.77 -49.67 23.94
CA GLY A 513 41.04 -50.31 23.63
C GLY A 513 41.89 -49.52 22.65
N THR A 514 43.22 -49.80 22.64
CA THR A 514 44.20 -49.07 21.84
C THR A 514 44.47 -49.70 20.46
N GLN A 515 43.95 -50.91 20.19
CA GLN A 515 44.12 -51.58 18.90
C GLN A 515 42.78 -51.76 18.18
N LEU A 516 42.64 -51.08 17.08
CA LEU A 516 41.46 -51.20 16.22
C LEU A 516 41.69 -52.22 15.11
N PRO A 517 40.83 -53.25 14.92
CA PRO A 517 40.86 -54.12 13.76
C PRO A 517 40.62 -53.32 12.46
N ASN A 518 40.93 -53.96 11.30
CA ASN A 518 40.57 -53.36 10.02
C ASN A 518 39.06 -53.14 9.96
N GLY A 519 38.64 -51.91 9.61
CA GLY A 519 37.22 -51.53 9.59
C GLY A 519 37.00 -50.03 9.53
N VAL A 520 35.74 -49.66 9.51
CA VAL A 520 35.32 -48.26 9.49
C VAL A 520 34.84 -47.87 10.91
N TYR A 521 35.36 -46.78 11.42
CA TYR A 521 35.13 -46.28 12.78
C TYR A 521 34.77 -44.80 12.77
N ILE A 522 34.17 -44.35 13.82
CA ILE A 522 33.98 -42.93 14.12
C ILE A 522 34.95 -42.58 15.26
N ILE A 523 35.98 -41.80 14.98
CA ILE A 523 36.99 -41.38 15.94
C ILE A 523 36.89 -39.86 16.11
N ASN A 524 36.57 -39.41 17.31
CA ASN A 524 36.32 -37.99 17.61
C ASN A 524 35.36 -37.34 16.61
N GLY A 525 34.26 -38.05 16.30
CA GLY A 525 33.21 -37.55 15.39
C GLY A 525 33.55 -37.65 13.88
N LYS A 526 34.71 -38.15 13.50
CA LYS A 526 35.12 -38.32 12.08
C LYS A 526 35.13 -39.80 11.68
N LYS A 527 34.61 -40.09 10.47
CA LYS A 527 34.66 -41.43 9.87
C LYS A 527 36.11 -41.73 9.46
N VAL A 528 36.70 -42.79 9.99
CA VAL A 528 38.08 -43.21 9.75
C VAL A 528 38.09 -44.67 9.28
N ILE A 529 38.80 -44.94 8.21
CA ILE A 529 39.05 -46.31 7.73
C ILE A 529 40.39 -46.77 8.29
N VAL A 530 40.36 -47.80 9.14
CA VAL A 530 41.56 -48.43 9.66
C VAL A 530 41.87 -49.65 8.79
N ASN A 531 43.00 -49.60 8.09
CA ASN A 531 43.49 -50.70 7.26
C ASN A 531 44.96 -51.01 7.65
N LYS A 532 45.14 -52.02 8.47
CA LYS A 532 46.47 -52.46 8.84
C LYS A 532 46.99 -53.40 7.72
N ARG A 533 48.04 -53.00 7.06
CA ARG A 533 48.82 -53.86 6.17
C ARG A 533 49.65 -54.88 6.98
#